data_e32f5490434fc18344ca870a7983554a
#
_entry.id   e32f5490434fc18344ca870a7983554a
#
_cell.length_a   1.000
_cell.length_b   1.000
_cell.length_c   1.000
_cell.angle_alpha   90.00
_cell.angle_beta   90.00
_cell.angle_gamma   90.00
#
_symmetry.space_group_name_H-M   'P 1'
#
loop_
_entity.id
_entity.type
_entity.pdbx_description
1 polymer ?
#
loop_
_entity_poly.entity_id
_entity_poly.type
_entity_poly.pdbx_seq_one_letter_code
_entity_poly.pdbx_strand_id
1 'polypeptide(L)'
;MIKSNIISPDWKVPYFIKAVQTNRKNGFSVDNKFKSFNLSNDVGDNERHVALNMRQIRSRAPDNFTFIKQNHGKEVIKLPNSKAPLLADACYTNNKNVVCTILTADCLPIIITDNKGSFVSAIHAGWKGLGMGIIENAINKINSPNP
;
A
#
# COMPACT_ATOMS: atom_id res chain seq x y z
N MET A 1 -6.36 -24.76 10.83
CA MET A 1 -5.67 -23.90 9.83
C MET A 1 -6.18 -22.48 9.98
N ILE A 2 -5.35 -21.55 10.38
CA ILE A 2 -5.68 -20.12 10.40
C ILE A 2 -5.79 -19.70 8.93
N LYS A 3 -7.01 -19.40 8.45
CA LYS A 3 -7.22 -18.92 7.08
C LYS A 3 -6.44 -17.61 6.94
N SER A 4 -5.49 -17.57 6.00
CA SER A 4 -4.68 -16.38 5.75
C SER A 4 -5.56 -15.19 5.36
N ASN A 5 -5.33 -14.03 5.98
CA ASN A 5 -5.91 -12.75 5.55
C ASN A 5 -5.04 -12.06 4.47
N ILE A 6 -4.11 -12.79 3.89
CA ILE A 6 -3.14 -12.31 2.90
C ILE A 6 -3.38 -13.03 1.58
N ILE A 7 -3.37 -12.26 0.50
CA ILE A 7 -3.41 -12.71 -0.88
C ILE A 7 -2.08 -12.30 -1.51
N SER A 8 -1.38 -13.24 -2.13
CA SER A 8 -0.16 -12.97 -2.89
C SER A 8 -0.50 -12.95 -4.38
N PRO A 9 0.03 -11.99 -5.16
CA PRO A 9 -0.17 -12.00 -6.60
C PRO A 9 0.52 -13.19 -7.26
N ASP A 10 -0.12 -13.74 -8.28
CA ASP A 10 0.45 -14.78 -9.15
C ASP A 10 1.10 -14.10 -10.36
N TRP A 11 2.35 -13.72 -10.22
CA TRP A 11 3.16 -13.06 -11.24
C TRP A 11 4.59 -13.55 -11.28
N LYS A 12 5.25 -13.42 -12.43
CA LYS A 12 6.67 -13.79 -12.60
C LYS A 12 7.55 -12.59 -12.30
N VAL A 13 8.08 -12.52 -11.09
CA VAL A 13 9.01 -11.48 -10.63
C VAL A 13 10.22 -12.12 -9.94
N PRO A 14 11.35 -11.41 -9.77
CA PRO A 14 12.47 -11.90 -9.00
C PRO A 14 12.05 -12.36 -7.60
N TYR A 15 12.61 -13.47 -7.12
CA TYR A 15 12.21 -14.11 -5.86
C TYR A 15 12.31 -13.21 -4.61
N PHE A 16 13.15 -12.19 -4.67
CA PHE A 16 13.33 -11.22 -3.59
C PHE A 16 12.25 -10.12 -3.57
N ILE A 17 11.46 -9.96 -4.64
CA ILE A 17 10.30 -9.07 -4.66
C ILE A 17 9.15 -9.75 -3.94
N LYS A 18 8.60 -9.09 -2.93
CA LYS A 18 7.45 -9.55 -2.17
C LYS A 18 6.31 -8.56 -2.30
N ALA A 19 5.14 -9.06 -2.62
CA ALA A 19 3.92 -8.27 -2.68
C ALA A 19 2.77 -9.04 -2.07
N VAL A 20 1.93 -8.34 -1.34
CA VAL A 20 0.74 -8.92 -0.71
C VAL A 20 -0.40 -7.92 -0.71
N GLN A 21 -1.61 -8.45 -0.76
CA GLN A 21 -2.83 -7.72 -0.46
C GLN A 21 -3.51 -8.37 0.74
N THR A 22 -4.00 -7.57 1.67
CA THR A 22 -4.83 -8.08 2.74
C THR A 22 -6.29 -8.16 2.29
N ASN A 23 -7.04 -9.09 2.88
CA ASN A 23 -8.49 -9.10 2.79
C ASN A 23 -9.08 -8.67 4.15
N ARG A 24 -10.39 -8.42 4.18
CA ARG A 24 -11.07 -7.93 5.40
C ARG A 24 -11.37 -9.00 6.46
N LYS A 25 -10.83 -10.22 6.35
CA LYS A 25 -11.13 -11.34 7.26
C LYS A 25 -10.09 -11.47 8.37
N ASN A 26 -10.49 -12.12 9.48
CA ASN A 26 -9.59 -12.52 10.57
C ASN A 26 -8.89 -11.36 11.31
N GLY A 27 -9.60 -10.23 11.44
CA GLY A 27 -9.15 -9.08 12.20
C GLY A 27 -9.94 -8.89 13.51
N PHE A 28 -9.71 -7.75 14.12
CA PHE A 28 -10.23 -7.37 15.44
C PHE A 28 -11.39 -6.37 15.38
N SER A 29 -11.65 -5.72 14.25
CA SER A 29 -12.76 -4.79 14.09
C SER A 29 -14.09 -5.52 14.19
N VAL A 30 -14.97 -5.09 15.07
CA VAL A 30 -16.24 -5.77 15.39
C VAL A 30 -17.44 -5.10 14.74
N ASP A 31 -17.39 -3.79 14.45
CA ASP A 31 -18.45 -3.09 13.75
C ASP A 31 -18.67 -3.69 12.36
N ASN A 32 -19.92 -3.85 11.96
CA ASN A 32 -20.29 -4.48 10.68
C ASN A 32 -19.73 -3.72 9.47
N LYS A 33 -19.51 -2.40 9.56
CA LYS A 33 -18.89 -1.59 8.51
C LYS A 33 -17.42 -1.95 8.30
N PHE A 34 -16.71 -2.28 9.37
CA PHE A 34 -15.26 -2.47 9.38
C PHE A 34 -14.82 -3.92 9.54
N LYS A 35 -15.76 -4.82 9.78
CA LYS A 35 -15.51 -6.23 10.09
C LYS A 35 -14.77 -6.93 8.95
N SER A 36 -13.62 -7.50 9.27
CA SER A 36 -12.97 -7.54 10.58
C SER A 36 -11.55 -6.94 10.57
N PHE A 37 -10.94 -6.69 9.41
CA PHE A 37 -9.52 -6.36 9.25
C PHE A 37 -9.31 -4.97 8.67
N ASN A 38 -9.96 -3.96 9.27
CA ASN A 38 -9.73 -2.56 8.88
C ASN A 38 -8.35 -2.09 9.36
N LEU A 39 -7.62 -1.40 8.49
CA LEU A 39 -6.29 -0.86 8.73
C LEU A 39 -6.25 0.68 8.70
N SER A 40 -7.39 1.33 8.47
CA SER A 40 -7.48 2.80 8.40
C SER A 40 -8.01 3.37 9.73
N ASN A 41 -7.33 4.40 10.24
CA ASN A 41 -7.80 5.20 11.36
C ASN A 41 -8.80 6.30 10.94
N ASP A 42 -8.89 6.60 9.64
CA ASP A 42 -9.61 7.77 9.12
C ASP A 42 -11.09 7.47 8.79
N VAL A 43 -11.57 6.26 9.08
CA VAL A 43 -12.93 5.82 8.72
C VAL A 43 -13.89 5.70 9.89
N GLY A 44 -13.42 6.00 11.12
CA GLY A 44 -14.24 6.00 12.33
C GLY A 44 -14.40 4.65 13.02
N ASP A 45 -13.51 3.70 12.76
CA ASP A 45 -13.40 2.45 13.54
C ASP A 45 -12.76 2.69 14.91
N ASN A 46 -12.87 1.72 15.79
CA ASN A 46 -12.19 1.74 17.08
C ASN A 46 -10.67 1.67 16.89
N GLU A 47 -9.95 2.69 17.35
CA GLU A 47 -8.50 2.81 17.20
C GLU A 47 -7.72 1.61 17.73
N ARG A 48 -8.18 1.00 18.84
CA ARG A 48 -7.57 -0.19 19.41
C ARG A 48 -7.69 -1.39 18.47
N HIS A 49 -8.82 -1.55 17.80
CA HIS A 49 -9.01 -2.62 16.81
C HIS A 49 -8.11 -2.43 15.60
N VAL A 50 -8.03 -1.20 15.08
CA VAL A 50 -7.14 -0.84 13.98
C VAL A 50 -5.68 -1.09 14.38
N ALA A 51 -5.25 -0.69 15.56
CA ALA A 51 -3.90 -0.93 16.06
C ALA A 51 -3.56 -2.44 16.16
N LEU A 52 -4.50 -3.27 16.61
CA LEU A 52 -4.31 -4.72 16.66
C LEU A 52 -4.21 -5.33 15.25
N ASN A 53 -5.05 -4.89 14.31
CA ASN A 53 -4.97 -5.31 12.91
C ASN A 53 -3.62 -4.90 12.30
N MET A 54 -3.19 -3.67 12.54
CA MET A 54 -1.93 -3.13 12.07
C MET A 54 -0.73 -3.92 12.62
N ARG A 55 -0.77 -4.31 13.89
CA ARG A 55 0.26 -5.14 14.51
C ARG A 55 0.43 -6.49 13.80
N GLN A 56 -0.68 -7.11 13.33
CA GLN A 56 -0.61 -8.36 12.57
C GLN A 56 0.15 -8.18 11.24
N ILE A 57 0.01 -7.04 10.56
CA ILE A 57 0.73 -6.77 9.32
C ILE A 57 2.20 -6.46 9.60
N ARG A 58 2.47 -5.59 10.57
CA ARG A 58 3.84 -5.18 10.91
C ARG A 58 4.71 -6.34 11.36
N SER A 59 4.15 -7.36 12.01
CA SER A 59 4.90 -8.55 12.40
C SER A 59 5.37 -9.42 11.22
N ARG A 60 4.90 -9.13 10.00
CA ARG A 60 5.20 -9.89 8.77
C ARG A 60 5.91 -9.05 7.71
N ALA A 61 6.20 -7.80 7.99
CA ALA A 61 6.82 -6.86 7.08
C ALA A 61 8.14 -6.33 7.66
N PRO A 62 9.06 -5.82 6.84
CA PRO A 62 10.22 -5.07 7.30
C PRO A 62 9.83 -3.85 8.16
N ASP A 63 10.73 -3.39 9.03
CA ASP A 63 10.48 -2.28 9.95
C ASP A 63 10.17 -0.94 9.24
N ASN A 64 10.68 -0.75 8.03
CA ASN A 64 10.43 0.43 7.20
C ASN A 64 9.08 0.37 6.47
N PHE A 65 8.03 0.31 7.26
CA PHE A 65 6.63 0.23 6.82
C PHE A 65 5.98 1.61 6.99
N THR A 66 5.72 2.30 5.89
CA THR A 66 5.18 3.65 5.90
C THR A 66 3.85 3.71 5.16
N PHE A 67 2.83 4.27 5.80
CA PHE A 67 1.59 4.64 5.14
C PHE A 67 1.67 6.07 4.61
N ILE A 68 1.15 6.27 3.41
CA ILE A 68 0.92 7.58 2.82
C ILE A 68 -0.51 8.04 3.14
N LYS A 69 -0.72 9.34 3.27
CA LYS A 69 -2.05 9.94 3.42
C LYS A 69 -2.66 10.15 2.03
N GLN A 70 -3.62 9.30 1.68
CA GLN A 70 -4.28 9.28 0.38
C GLN A 70 -5.39 10.34 0.31
N ASN A 71 -5.52 11.02 -0.81
CA ASN A 71 -6.54 12.05 -1.06
C ASN A 71 -7.26 11.89 -2.42
N HIS A 72 -7.13 10.70 -3.03
CA HIS A 72 -7.68 10.39 -4.36
C HIS A 72 -7.13 11.31 -5.47
N GLY A 73 -5.88 11.74 -5.30
CA GLY A 73 -5.14 12.58 -6.23
C GLY A 73 -4.28 11.79 -7.21
N LYS A 74 -3.26 12.44 -7.73
CA LYS A 74 -2.27 11.84 -8.63
C LYS A 74 -0.82 11.99 -8.15
N GLU A 75 -0.64 12.46 -6.89
CA GLU A 75 0.70 12.65 -6.36
C GLU A 75 1.39 11.31 -6.07
N VAL A 76 2.68 11.26 -6.42
CA VAL A 76 3.54 10.09 -6.30
C VAL A 76 4.80 10.49 -5.55
N ILE A 77 5.16 9.74 -4.53
CA ILE A 77 6.36 10.01 -3.73
C ILE A 77 7.34 8.85 -3.75
N LYS A 78 8.62 9.18 -3.65
CA LYS A 78 9.69 8.19 -3.44
C LYS A 78 9.88 7.95 -1.95
N LEU A 79 10.05 6.67 -1.58
CA LEU A 79 10.34 6.26 -0.21
C LEU A 79 11.80 5.76 -0.08
N PRO A 80 12.47 5.95 1.07
CA PRO A 80 11.97 6.67 2.24
C PRO A 80 11.88 8.17 2.00
N ASN A 81 10.95 8.84 2.67
CA ASN A 81 10.75 10.29 2.58
C ASN A 81 10.64 10.88 3.97
N SER A 82 11.41 11.93 4.26
CA SER A 82 11.43 12.61 5.55
C SER A 82 10.37 13.71 5.69
N LYS A 83 9.69 14.07 4.61
CA LYS A 83 8.63 15.09 4.63
C LYS A 83 7.33 14.49 5.15
N ALA A 84 6.86 14.95 6.29
CA ALA A 84 5.56 14.57 6.84
C ALA A 84 4.61 15.77 6.82
N PRO A 85 3.30 15.57 6.57
CA PRO A 85 2.65 14.32 6.18
C PRO A 85 2.95 13.92 4.72
N LEU A 86 3.03 12.61 4.47
CA LEU A 86 3.26 12.05 3.14
C LEU A 86 1.95 12.02 2.33
N LEU A 87 1.53 13.17 1.82
CA LEU A 87 0.29 13.30 1.05
C LEU A 87 0.51 12.84 -0.40
N ALA A 88 -0.01 11.65 -0.74
CA ALA A 88 0.11 11.05 -2.06
C ALA A 88 -0.85 9.88 -2.23
N ASP A 89 -1.11 9.47 -3.47
CA ASP A 89 -1.90 8.29 -3.81
C ASP A 89 -1.06 7.17 -4.43
N ALA A 90 0.24 7.39 -4.60
CA ALA A 90 1.19 6.36 -4.97
C ALA A 90 2.53 6.59 -4.29
N CYS A 91 3.24 5.50 -4.06
CA CYS A 91 4.62 5.54 -3.61
C CYS A 91 5.46 4.50 -4.36
N TYR A 92 6.76 4.76 -4.45
CA TYR A 92 7.72 3.82 -5.01
C TYR A 92 9.05 3.88 -4.26
N THR A 93 9.85 2.84 -4.43
CA THR A 93 11.19 2.77 -3.87
C THR A 93 12.10 1.88 -4.72
N ASN A 94 13.38 2.20 -4.74
CA ASN A 94 14.45 1.34 -5.22
C ASN A 94 15.36 0.85 -4.07
N ASN A 95 14.99 1.16 -2.84
CA ASN A 95 15.74 0.74 -1.65
C ASN A 95 15.23 -0.60 -1.14
N LYS A 96 16.17 -1.48 -0.78
CA LYS A 96 15.85 -2.75 -0.12
C LYS A 96 15.24 -2.50 1.26
N ASN A 97 14.37 -3.40 1.69
CA ASN A 97 13.70 -3.39 2.99
C ASN A 97 12.80 -2.16 3.24
N VAL A 98 12.43 -1.42 2.21
CA VAL A 98 11.43 -0.35 2.27
C VAL A 98 10.12 -0.89 1.68
N VAL A 99 9.02 -0.70 2.41
CA VAL A 99 7.70 -1.21 2.01
C VAL A 99 6.84 -0.08 1.47
N CYS A 100 6.42 -0.20 0.21
CA CYS A 100 5.39 0.66 -0.38
C CYS A 100 4.01 0.15 0.04
N THR A 101 3.19 1.01 0.64
CA THR A 101 1.86 0.65 1.12
C THR A 101 0.81 1.63 0.67
N ILE A 102 -0.37 1.11 0.36
CA ILE A 102 -1.60 1.87 0.15
C ILE A 102 -2.75 1.19 0.87
N LEU A 103 -3.80 1.92 1.16
CA LEU A 103 -5.06 1.40 1.71
C LEU A 103 -6.15 1.49 0.65
N THR A 104 -6.93 0.43 0.50
CA THR A 104 -8.08 0.42 -0.40
C THR A 104 -9.27 -0.26 0.27
N ALA A 105 -10.48 0.19 -0.04
CA ALA A 105 -11.72 -0.50 0.28
C ALA A 105 -12.40 -0.97 -1.01
N ASP A 106 -12.72 -0.04 -1.90
CA ASP A 106 -13.40 -0.23 -3.18
C ASP A 106 -12.58 0.28 -4.38
N CYS A 107 -11.55 1.12 -4.12
CA CYS A 107 -10.62 1.57 -5.15
C CYS A 107 -9.66 0.45 -5.57
N LEU A 108 -9.15 0.54 -6.81
CA LEU A 108 -8.24 -0.46 -7.37
C LEU A 108 -6.83 -0.32 -6.79
N PRO A 109 -6.28 -1.36 -6.15
CA PRO A 109 -4.87 -1.40 -5.78
C PRO A 109 -4.03 -1.86 -6.98
N ILE A 110 -2.96 -1.13 -7.30
CA ILE A 110 -2.02 -1.51 -8.35
C ILE A 110 -0.63 -1.62 -7.73
N ILE A 111 0.07 -2.70 -8.06
CA ILE A 111 1.46 -2.93 -7.67
C ILE A 111 2.29 -3.08 -8.94
N ILE A 112 3.40 -2.37 -9.02
CA ILE A 112 4.29 -2.38 -10.19
C ILE A 112 5.73 -2.68 -9.74
N THR A 113 6.42 -3.48 -10.53
CA THR A 113 7.86 -3.68 -10.52
C THR A 113 8.33 -4.02 -11.93
N ASP A 114 9.62 -3.97 -12.19
CA ASP A 114 10.21 -4.44 -13.45
C ASP A 114 10.69 -5.89 -13.34
N ASN A 115 11.08 -6.47 -14.48
CA ASN A 115 11.60 -7.85 -14.55
C ASN A 115 12.93 -8.05 -13.80
N LYS A 116 13.64 -6.98 -13.45
CA LYS A 116 14.88 -7.00 -12.68
C LYS A 116 14.64 -6.79 -11.18
N GLY A 117 13.45 -6.33 -10.78
CA GLY A 117 13.14 -5.94 -9.41
C GLY A 117 13.93 -4.71 -8.96
N SER A 118 14.20 -3.77 -9.89
CA SER A 118 15.00 -2.58 -9.60
C SER A 118 14.23 -1.53 -8.79
N PHE A 119 12.92 -1.62 -8.78
CA PHE A 119 12.01 -0.82 -7.95
C PHE A 119 10.75 -1.61 -7.59
N VAL A 120 10.01 -1.11 -6.62
CA VAL A 120 8.63 -1.50 -6.33
C VAL A 120 7.77 -0.26 -6.16
N SER A 121 6.50 -0.34 -6.55
CA SER A 121 5.54 0.76 -6.40
C SER A 121 4.19 0.21 -5.98
N ALA A 122 3.46 0.99 -5.18
CA ALA A 122 2.08 0.76 -4.82
C ALA A 122 1.25 2.01 -5.15
N ILE A 123 0.14 1.83 -5.86
CA ILE A 123 -0.70 2.90 -6.40
C ILE A 123 -2.14 2.69 -5.94
N HIS A 124 -2.72 3.69 -5.32
CA HIS A 124 -4.14 3.78 -5.03
C HIS A 124 -4.86 4.39 -6.24
N ALA A 125 -5.45 3.54 -7.07
CA ALA A 125 -6.10 3.95 -8.31
C ALA A 125 -7.63 4.06 -8.11
N GLY A 126 -8.06 5.07 -7.36
CA GLY A 126 -9.46 5.48 -7.32
C GLY A 126 -9.86 6.14 -8.64
N TRP A 127 -11.17 6.21 -8.95
CA TRP A 127 -11.67 6.74 -10.22
C TRP A 127 -11.19 8.17 -10.51
N LYS A 128 -11.07 9.03 -9.50
CA LYS A 128 -10.52 10.40 -9.65
C LYS A 128 -9.05 10.36 -10.02
N GLY A 129 -8.24 9.59 -9.28
CA GLY A 129 -6.81 9.41 -9.56
C GLY A 129 -6.56 8.85 -10.96
N LEU A 130 -7.36 7.86 -11.38
CA LEU A 130 -7.31 7.32 -12.74
C LEU A 130 -7.59 8.39 -13.80
N GLY A 131 -8.66 9.18 -13.62
CA GLY A 131 -8.99 10.29 -14.52
C GLY A 131 -7.94 11.40 -14.57
N MET A 132 -7.13 11.56 -13.52
CA MET A 132 -6.01 12.51 -13.45
C MET A 132 -4.67 11.92 -13.91
N GLY A 133 -4.60 10.64 -14.28
CA GLY A 133 -3.41 9.98 -14.78
C GLY A 133 -2.43 9.54 -13.67
N ILE A 134 -2.92 8.97 -12.55
CA ILE A 134 -2.07 8.51 -11.45
C ILE A 134 -1.09 7.41 -11.89
N ILE A 135 -1.50 6.51 -12.81
CA ILE A 135 -0.65 5.42 -13.28
C ILE A 135 0.48 5.97 -14.14
N GLU A 136 0.15 6.83 -15.10
CA GLU A 136 1.12 7.49 -15.98
C GLU A 136 2.11 8.33 -15.17
N ASN A 137 1.61 9.05 -14.16
CA ASN A 137 2.46 9.86 -13.29
C ASN A 137 3.41 8.99 -12.47
N ALA A 138 2.94 7.85 -11.96
CA ALA A 138 3.79 6.91 -11.24
C ALA A 138 4.91 6.35 -12.14
N ILE A 139 4.59 5.93 -13.36
CA ILE A 139 5.56 5.42 -14.33
C ILE A 139 6.58 6.51 -14.71
N ASN A 140 6.12 7.73 -14.96
CA ASN A 140 6.99 8.86 -15.29
C ASN A 140 7.95 9.20 -14.15
N LYS A 141 7.47 9.21 -12.91
CA LYS A 141 8.30 9.46 -11.71
C LYS A 141 9.35 8.37 -11.50
N ILE A 142 8.98 7.11 -11.67
CA ILE A 142 9.91 5.97 -11.54
C ILE A 142 11.01 6.03 -12.60
N ASN A 143 10.69 6.42 -13.82
CA ASN A 143 11.62 6.49 -14.94
C ASN A 143 12.42 7.80 -15.00
N SER A 144 12.12 8.77 -14.14
CA SER A 144 12.82 10.05 -14.13
C SER A 144 14.22 9.88 -13.53
N PRO A 145 15.29 10.40 -14.18
CA PRO A 145 16.66 10.30 -13.69
C PRO A 145 16.92 11.10 -12.41
N ASN A 146 16.05 12.07 -12.08
CA ASN A 146 16.07 12.87 -10.84
C ASN A 146 14.67 12.94 -10.25
N PRO A 147 14.37 12.10 -9.29
CA PRO A 147 13.10 12.16 -8.55
C PRO A 147 13.11 13.25 -7.47
#